data_6178c1b626b208e72ef08b59c97e857c
#
_entry.id   6178c1b626b208e72ef08b59c97e857c
#
_cell.length_a   1.000
_cell.length_b   1.000
_cell.length_c   1.000
_cell.angle_alpha   90.00
_cell.angle_beta   90.00
_cell.angle_gamma   90.00
#
_symmetry.space_group_name_H-M   'P 1'
#
loop_
_entity.id
_entity.type
_entity.pdbx_description
1 polymer ?
#
loop_
_entity_poly.entity_id
_entity_poly.type
_entity_poly.pdbx_seq_one_letter_code
_entity_poly.pdbx_strand_id
1 'polypeptide(L)'
;MKMKWRAGLRSAVIFSAMLSSMLTTQTTSAAAQSASPPGASKAPHASITPQTAALQRDFFAALRQGNARKFLSYVPEEGLHVGPQAKPVGRAEVEEQLSHRRDLYCKLFDSSCIDTAIKLDASSRACSDRELLTRSEKVRTAASETVRNGVRQAILVAEVKNKRCGGANLVDFIFNYVQGEWKLFSAP
;
A
#
# COMPACT_ATOMS: atom_id res chain seq x y z
N MET A 1 14.83 43.97 -12.26
CA MET A 1 15.08 43.77 -10.82
C MET A 1 15.92 42.51 -10.66
N LYS A 2 17.18 42.67 -10.20
CA LYS A 2 18.15 41.54 -10.04
C LYS A 2 18.09 41.06 -8.59
N MET A 3 17.61 39.85 -8.34
CA MET A 3 17.66 39.23 -7.00
C MET A 3 18.96 38.45 -6.87
N LYS A 4 19.82 38.86 -5.93
CA LYS A 4 21.05 38.20 -5.52
C LYS A 4 20.70 37.03 -4.56
N TRP A 5 21.10 35.83 -4.90
CA TRP A 5 21.12 34.69 -3.97
C TRP A 5 22.41 34.70 -3.17
N ARG A 6 22.27 34.72 -1.86
CA ARG A 6 23.38 34.53 -0.91
C ARG A 6 23.54 33.05 -0.60
N ALA A 7 24.76 32.57 -0.81
CA ALA A 7 25.23 31.29 -0.31
C ALA A 7 25.51 31.40 1.20
N GLY A 8 25.14 30.39 1.96
CA GLY A 8 25.38 30.34 3.40
C GLY A 8 25.46 28.92 3.94
N LEU A 9 26.67 28.61 4.33
CA LEU A 9 27.21 27.79 5.41
C LEU A 9 27.06 26.25 5.35
N ARG A 10 28.28 25.70 5.22
CA ARG A 10 28.72 24.34 5.52
C ARG A 10 28.69 24.13 7.05
N SER A 11 28.11 23.06 7.52
CA SER A 11 28.38 22.51 8.87
C SER A 11 28.97 21.12 8.72
N ALA A 12 30.24 21.03 9.06
CA ALA A 12 30.97 19.79 9.22
C ALA A 12 30.61 19.18 10.59
N VAL A 13 30.24 17.92 10.61
CA VAL A 13 30.09 17.14 11.86
C VAL A 13 31.18 16.07 11.86
N ILE A 14 32.00 16.15 12.88
CA ILE A 14 33.14 15.35 13.19
C ILE A 14 32.69 13.99 13.72
N PHE A 15 33.22 12.93 13.09
CA PHE A 15 33.12 11.56 13.61
C PHE A 15 34.17 11.33 14.69
N SER A 16 33.73 10.99 15.89
CA SER A 16 34.61 10.42 16.93
C SER A 16 34.47 8.90 16.94
N ALA A 17 35.57 8.26 16.61
CA ALA A 17 35.76 6.83 16.76
C ALA A 17 36.09 6.52 18.24
N MET A 18 35.43 5.53 18.83
CA MET A 18 35.95 4.83 20.01
C MET A 18 36.00 3.34 19.73
N LEU A 19 37.25 2.88 19.66
CA LEU A 19 37.66 1.47 19.79
C LEU A 19 37.50 1.07 21.25
N SER A 20 36.94 -0.10 21.51
CA SER A 20 37.30 -0.89 22.70
C SER A 20 37.18 -2.37 22.40
N SER A 21 38.32 -2.99 22.40
CA SER A 21 38.58 -4.41 22.33
C SER A 21 38.16 -5.10 23.63
N MET A 22 37.54 -6.29 23.59
CA MET A 22 37.82 -7.36 24.55
C MET A 22 37.55 -8.73 23.94
N LEU A 23 38.60 -9.49 23.79
CA LEU A 23 38.65 -10.94 23.58
C LEU A 23 38.07 -11.66 24.78
N THR A 24 37.23 -12.63 24.56
CA THR A 24 37.13 -13.81 25.43
C THR A 24 36.74 -15.04 24.59
N THR A 25 37.70 -15.89 24.37
CA THR A 25 37.57 -17.26 23.83
C THR A 25 36.95 -18.16 24.88
N GLN A 26 35.85 -18.81 24.58
CA GLN A 26 35.44 -20.07 25.23
C GLN A 26 34.98 -21.06 24.17
N THR A 27 35.84 -22.01 23.92
CA THR A 27 35.57 -23.23 23.20
C THR A 27 34.78 -24.19 24.12
N THR A 28 33.54 -24.49 23.78
CA THR A 28 32.83 -25.65 24.30
C THR A 28 32.25 -26.43 23.13
N SER A 29 32.90 -27.54 22.84
CA SER A 29 32.37 -28.61 21.98
C SER A 29 31.10 -29.15 22.62
N ALA A 30 29.97 -29.04 21.94
CA ALA A 30 28.77 -29.79 22.22
C ALA A 30 28.21 -30.36 20.92
N ALA A 31 27.99 -31.65 20.96
CA ALA A 31 27.56 -32.51 19.88
C ALA A 31 26.35 -31.98 19.12
N ALA A 32 26.45 -31.96 17.80
CA ALA A 32 25.36 -31.67 16.88
C ALA A 32 24.32 -32.81 16.95
N GLN A 33 23.24 -32.60 17.67
CA GLN A 33 21.99 -33.30 17.43
C GLN A 33 21.26 -32.59 16.29
N SER A 34 21.23 -33.25 15.14
CA SER A 34 20.36 -32.89 14.01
C SER A 34 18.90 -33.00 14.43
N ALA A 35 18.34 -31.89 14.98
CA ALA A 35 16.92 -31.75 15.10
C ALA A 35 16.40 -31.29 13.73
N SER A 36 15.67 -32.18 13.05
CA SER A 36 14.86 -31.82 11.89
C SER A 36 13.99 -30.62 12.21
N PRO A 37 13.89 -29.61 11.34
CA PRO A 37 13.02 -28.46 11.60
C PRO A 37 11.58 -28.99 11.74
N PRO A 38 10.84 -28.53 12.78
CA PRO A 38 9.43 -28.90 12.90
C PRO A 38 8.72 -28.38 11.64
N GLY A 39 7.96 -29.28 11.02
CA GLY A 39 7.26 -29.05 9.77
C GLY A 39 6.54 -27.70 9.78
N ALA A 40 6.72 -26.94 8.72
CA ALA A 40 6.03 -25.68 8.50
C ALA A 40 4.53 -25.93 8.66
N SER A 41 4.02 -25.57 9.83
CA SER A 41 2.59 -25.62 10.12
C SER A 41 1.93 -24.69 9.12
N LYS A 42 1.25 -25.29 8.15
CA LYS A 42 0.43 -24.57 7.17
C LYS A 42 -0.54 -23.73 7.97
N ALA A 43 -0.25 -22.42 8.07
CA ALA A 43 -1.10 -21.48 8.80
C ALA A 43 -2.55 -21.73 8.34
N PRO A 44 -3.51 -21.90 9.26
CA PRO A 44 -4.89 -22.10 8.87
C PRO A 44 -5.29 -20.91 7.99
N HIS A 45 -5.73 -21.21 6.77
CA HIS A 45 -6.34 -20.20 5.91
C HIS A 45 -7.54 -19.68 6.68
N ALA A 46 -7.42 -18.52 7.33
CA ALA A 46 -8.52 -17.87 8.00
C ALA A 46 -9.60 -17.71 6.94
N SER A 47 -10.71 -18.44 7.11
CA SER A 47 -11.84 -18.34 6.20
C SER A 47 -12.38 -16.92 6.31
N ILE A 48 -12.36 -16.19 5.20
CA ILE A 48 -12.95 -14.85 5.15
C ILE A 48 -14.45 -14.94 5.37
N THR A 49 -15.02 -13.96 6.04
CA THR A 49 -16.48 -13.91 6.25
C THR A 49 -17.21 -13.62 4.93
N PRO A 50 -18.48 -14.00 4.81
CA PRO A 50 -19.31 -13.63 3.66
C PRO A 50 -19.35 -12.12 3.42
N GLN A 51 -19.30 -11.30 4.48
CA GLN A 51 -19.25 -9.84 4.39
C GLN A 51 -17.98 -9.35 3.72
N THR A 52 -16.81 -9.91 4.06
CA THR A 52 -15.54 -9.56 3.44
C THR A 52 -15.44 -10.06 2.01
N ALA A 53 -16.01 -11.22 1.71
CA ALA A 53 -16.11 -11.70 0.33
C ALA A 53 -16.99 -10.78 -0.54
N ALA A 54 -18.09 -10.28 0.01
CA ALA A 54 -18.95 -9.30 -0.65
C ALA A 54 -18.21 -7.96 -0.86
N LEU A 55 -17.55 -7.45 0.19
CA LEU A 55 -16.71 -6.25 0.09
C LEU A 55 -15.68 -6.38 -1.04
N GLN A 56 -14.92 -7.47 -1.08
CA GLN A 56 -13.91 -7.71 -2.10
C GLN A 56 -14.50 -7.63 -3.51
N ARG A 57 -15.59 -8.36 -3.76
CA ARG A 57 -16.26 -8.37 -5.06
C ARG A 57 -16.74 -6.98 -5.46
N ASP A 58 -17.45 -6.31 -4.57
CA ASP A 58 -18.13 -5.04 -4.85
C ASP A 58 -17.14 -3.89 -5.00
N PHE A 59 -16.08 -3.89 -4.19
CA PHE A 59 -15.02 -2.88 -4.26
C PHE A 59 -14.21 -2.99 -5.56
N PHE A 60 -13.74 -4.18 -5.90
CA PHE A 60 -13.01 -4.36 -7.17
C PHE A 60 -13.90 -4.18 -8.40
N ALA A 61 -15.20 -4.45 -8.30
CA ALA A 61 -16.14 -4.11 -9.36
C ALA A 61 -16.24 -2.59 -9.54
N ALA A 62 -16.34 -1.82 -8.46
CA ALA A 62 -16.37 -0.36 -8.50
C ALA A 62 -15.09 0.22 -9.15
N LEU A 63 -13.92 -0.29 -8.80
CA LEU A 63 -12.65 0.12 -9.42
C LEU A 63 -12.61 -0.19 -10.92
N ARG A 64 -12.97 -1.42 -11.33
CA ARG A 64 -13.00 -1.81 -12.75
C ARG A 64 -13.95 -0.95 -13.57
N GLN A 65 -15.10 -0.60 -13.01
CA GLN A 65 -16.11 0.25 -13.66
C GLN A 65 -15.74 1.74 -13.67
N GLY A 66 -14.72 2.15 -12.91
CA GLY A 66 -14.38 3.57 -12.72
C GLY A 66 -15.45 4.31 -11.92
N ASN A 67 -16.15 3.62 -11.01
CA ASN A 67 -17.23 4.20 -10.22
C ASN A 67 -16.69 4.94 -9.01
N ALA A 68 -16.25 6.19 -9.23
CA ALA A 68 -15.69 7.05 -8.20
C ALA A 68 -16.68 7.33 -7.06
N ARG A 69 -17.99 7.45 -7.36
CA ARG A 69 -19.03 7.63 -6.32
C ARG A 69 -19.11 6.42 -5.39
N LYS A 70 -19.08 5.21 -5.95
CA LYS A 70 -19.08 3.98 -5.14
C LYS A 70 -17.80 3.87 -4.33
N PHE A 71 -16.63 4.21 -4.89
CA PHE A 71 -15.37 4.28 -4.14
C PHE A 71 -15.50 5.24 -2.96
N LEU A 72 -15.99 6.47 -3.19
CA LEU A 72 -16.17 7.49 -2.15
C LEU A 72 -17.09 7.02 -1.01
N SER A 73 -18.06 6.14 -1.28
CA SER A 73 -18.94 5.60 -0.23
C SER A 73 -18.22 4.75 0.82
N TYR A 74 -17.04 4.25 0.49
CA TYR A 74 -16.19 3.52 1.45
C TYR A 74 -15.28 4.44 2.28
N VAL A 75 -15.03 5.68 1.83
CA VAL A 75 -14.16 6.62 2.52
C VAL A 75 -14.87 7.14 3.77
N PRO A 76 -14.26 7.00 4.98
CA PRO A 76 -14.84 7.54 6.21
C PRO A 76 -14.73 9.08 6.25
N GLU A 77 -15.43 9.71 7.17
CA GLU A 77 -15.41 11.17 7.34
C GLU A 77 -14.02 11.70 7.72
N GLU A 78 -13.27 10.92 8.47
CA GLU A 78 -11.89 11.23 8.87
C GLU A 78 -10.93 11.19 7.68
N GLY A 79 -11.36 10.62 6.56
CA GLY A 79 -10.55 10.45 5.37
C GLY A 79 -9.82 9.10 5.32
N LEU A 80 -8.85 9.00 4.42
CA LEU A 80 -8.08 7.78 4.20
C LEU A 80 -6.57 8.07 4.09
N HIS A 81 -5.76 7.07 4.39
CA HIS A 81 -4.32 7.12 4.14
C HIS A 81 -4.02 6.75 2.69
N VAL A 82 -3.22 7.57 2.01
CA VAL A 82 -2.81 7.33 0.61
C VAL A 82 -1.30 7.20 0.56
N GLY A 83 -0.82 6.02 0.16
CA GLY A 83 0.61 5.72 0.08
C GLY A 83 1.28 5.49 1.46
N PRO A 84 2.60 5.19 1.48
CA PRO A 84 3.28 4.66 2.67
C PRO A 84 3.60 5.70 3.76
N GLN A 85 3.58 6.98 3.45
CA GLN A 85 3.97 8.05 4.39
C GLN A 85 2.85 9.07 4.64
N ALA A 86 1.64 8.76 4.25
CA ALA A 86 0.63 9.77 4.12
C ALA A 86 0.02 10.17 5.45
N LYS A 87 -0.07 11.47 5.66
CA LYS A 87 -1.13 12.03 6.48
C LYS A 87 -2.47 11.60 5.88
N PRO A 88 -3.49 11.35 6.71
CA PRO A 88 -4.83 11.07 6.17
C PRO A 88 -5.28 12.23 5.28
N VAL A 89 -5.80 11.89 4.11
CA VAL A 89 -6.46 12.84 3.21
C VAL A 89 -7.92 12.88 3.63
N GLY A 90 -8.42 14.04 4.03
CA GLY A 90 -9.81 14.19 4.50
C GLY A 90 -10.82 13.82 3.43
N ARG A 91 -12.01 13.34 3.83
CA ARG A 91 -13.06 12.93 2.89
C ARG A 91 -13.43 14.00 1.88
N ALA A 92 -13.57 15.26 2.31
CA ALA A 92 -13.90 16.38 1.40
C ALA A 92 -12.83 16.60 0.33
N GLU A 93 -11.55 16.44 0.69
CA GLU A 93 -10.45 16.53 -0.27
C GLU A 93 -10.44 15.33 -1.22
N VAL A 94 -10.70 14.11 -0.74
CA VAL A 94 -10.87 12.93 -1.60
C VAL A 94 -11.99 13.16 -2.61
N GLU A 95 -13.14 13.68 -2.17
CA GLU A 95 -14.27 13.99 -3.04
C GLU A 95 -13.91 15.05 -4.08
N GLU A 96 -13.18 16.09 -3.70
CA GLU A 96 -12.69 17.12 -4.61
C GLU A 96 -11.75 16.54 -5.66
N GLN A 97 -10.76 15.72 -5.25
CA GLN A 97 -9.83 15.05 -6.17
C GLN A 97 -10.55 14.12 -7.15
N LEU A 98 -11.55 13.39 -6.69
CA LEU A 98 -12.35 12.50 -7.54
C LEU A 98 -13.23 13.28 -8.52
N SER A 99 -13.87 14.37 -8.09
CA SER A 99 -14.77 15.18 -8.93
C SER A 99 -14.01 15.97 -10.00
N HIS A 100 -12.84 16.51 -9.68
CA HIS A 100 -11.99 17.25 -10.61
C HIS A 100 -11.01 16.37 -11.39
N ARG A 101 -11.07 15.06 -11.23
CA ARG A 101 -10.25 14.05 -11.93
C ARG A 101 -8.75 14.32 -11.83
N ARG A 102 -8.26 14.58 -10.62
CA ARG A 102 -6.84 14.82 -10.35
C ARG A 102 -6.29 13.89 -9.26
N ASP A 103 -4.99 13.85 -9.09
CA ASP A 103 -4.26 13.15 -8.03
C ASP A 103 -4.75 11.71 -7.77
N LEU A 104 -5.56 11.50 -6.73
CA LEU A 104 -6.08 10.19 -6.36
C LEU A 104 -6.95 9.59 -7.49
N TYR A 105 -7.75 10.40 -8.19
CA TYR A 105 -8.52 9.93 -9.34
C TYR A 105 -7.60 9.36 -10.42
N CYS A 106 -6.49 10.03 -10.71
CA CYS A 106 -5.54 9.58 -11.73
C CYS A 106 -4.89 8.26 -11.34
N LYS A 107 -4.54 8.09 -10.09
CA LYS A 107 -3.98 6.83 -9.58
C LYS A 107 -4.98 5.67 -9.62
N LEU A 108 -6.22 5.93 -9.25
CA LEU A 108 -7.24 4.89 -9.17
C LEU A 108 -7.87 4.55 -10.51
N PHE A 109 -8.17 5.55 -11.35
CA PHE A 109 -9.09 5.37 -12.47
C PHE A 109 -8.54 5.71 -13.85
N ASP A 110 -7.60 6.65 -13.97
CA ASP A 110 -7.15 7.14 -15.27
C ASP A 110 -5.71 7.64 -15.25
N SER A 111 -4.79 6.83 -15.73
CA SER A 111 -3.37 7.18 -15.77
C SER A 111 -3.02 8.30 -16.76
N SER A 112 -3.94 8.71 -17.63
CA SER A 112 -3.68 9.78 -18.59
C SER A 112 -3.42 11.13 -17.94
N CYS A 113 -3.98 11.36 -16.76
CA CYS A 113 -3.80 12.58 -15.98
C CYS A 113 -2.64 12.51 -14.96
N ILE A 114 -1.90 11.40 -14.88
CA ILE A 114 -0.68 11.35 -14.08
C ILE A 114 0.40 12.20 -14.76
N ASP A 115 1.02 13.11 -14.00
CA ASP A 115 2.09 13.96 -14.51
C ASP A 115 3.20 13.13 -15.17
N THR A 116 3.66 13.59 -16.33
CA THR A 116 4.72 12.91 -17.09
C THR A 116 6.04 12.86 -16.31
N ALA A 117 6.32 13.84 -15.47
CA ALA A 117 7.48 13.85 -14.59
C ALA A 117 7.44 12.71 -13.57
N ILE A 118 6.25 12.39 -13.03
CA ILE A 118 6.04 11.27 -12.10
C ILE A 118 6.14 9.94 -12.84
N LYS A 119 5.68 9.87 -14.10
CA LYS A 119 5.78 8.64 -14.91
C LYS A 119 7.21 8.24 -15.26
N LEU A 120 8.15 9.19 -15.27
CA LEU A 120 9.56 8.94 -15.57
C LEU A 120 10.35 8.43 -14.35
N ASP A 121 9.80 8.53 -13.15
CA ASP A 121 10.38 7.89 -11.98
C ASP A 121 10.15 6.37 -12.08
N ALA A 122 11.24 5.61 -12.13
CA ALA A 122 11.20 4.14 -12.24
C ALA A 122 10.45 3.44 -11.07
N SER A 123 10.20 4.16 -9.98
CA SER A 123 9.44 3.69 -8.82
C SER A 123 7.92 3.93 -8.97
N SER A 124 7.50 4.79 -9.91
CA SER A 124 6.09 5.15 -10.08
C SER A 124 5.38 4.23 -11.07
N ARG A 125 4.15 3.88 -10.75
CA ARG A 125 3.32 3.09 -11.66
C ARG A 125 2.92 3.91 -12.89
N ALA A 126 3.17 3.36 -14.07
CA ALA A 126 2.72 3.95 -15.32
C ALA A 126 1.20 3.79 -15.59
N CYS A 127 0.48 3.02 -14.77
CA CYS A 127 -0.94 2.68 -14.96
C CYS A 127 -1.75 2.95 -13.70
N SER A 128 -3.02 3.31 -13.88
CA SER A 128 -4.00 3.39 -12.79
C SER A 128 -4.42 1.99 -12.31
N ASP A 129 -4.99 1.91 -11.10
CA ASP A 129 -5.49 0.65 -10.55
C ASP A 129 -6.58 0.04 -11.44
N ARG A 130 -7.47 0.86 -12.00
CA ARG A 130 -8.47 0.42 -12.99
C ARG A 130 -7.83 -0.23 -14.21
N GLU A 131 -6.80 0.39 -14.78
CA GLU A 131 -6.11 -0.17 -15.95
C GLU A 131 -5.39 -1.47 -15.59
N LEU A 132 -4.77 -1.56 -14.43
CA LEU A 132 -4.20 -2.80 -13.92
C LEU A 132 -5.25 -3.90 -13.80
N LEU A 133 -6.43 -3.60 -13.26
CA LEU A 133 -7.49 -4.57 -13.04
C LEU A 133 -8.24 -4.97 -14.33
N THR A 134 -8.22 -4.14 -15.38
CA THR A 134 -9.01 -4.36 -16.63
C THR A 134 -8.18 -4.78 -17.82
N ARG A 135 -6.89 -4.40 -17.86
CA ARG A 135 -6.01 -4.59 -19.02
C ARG A 135 -4.85 -5.54 -18.79
N SER A 136 -4.77 -6.16 -17.59
CA SER A 136 -3.72 -7.10 -17.27
C SER A 136 -3.98 -8.48 -17.87
N GLU A 137 -2.90 -9.16 -18.28
CA GLU A 137 -2.95 -10.54 -18.80
C GLU A 137 -3.49 -11.51 -17.76
N LYS A 138 -3.20 -11.25 -16.48
CA LYS A 138 -3.65 -12.06 -15.36
C LYS A 138 -3.96 -11.16 -14.16
N VAL A 139 -5.13 -11.36 -13.59
CA VAL A 139 -5.57 -10.70 -12.35
C VAL A 139 -6.01 -11.78 -11.37
N ARG A 140 -5.41 -11.78 -10.19
CA ARG A 140 -5.84 -12.59 -9.05
C ARG A 140 -6.22 -11.66 -7.91
N THR A 141 -7.40 -11.83 -7.37
CA THR A 141 -7.84 -11.07 -6.19
C THR A 141 -7.95 -11.99 -5.00
N ALA A 142 -7.51 -11.51 -3.85
CA ALA A 142 -7.60 -12.18 -2.57
C ALA A 142 -8.10 -11.21 -1.50
N ALA A 143 -8.67 -11.77 -0.45
CA ALA A 143 -8.99 -11.04 0.76
C ALA A 143 -8.51 -11.81 1.97
N SER A 144 -8.13 -11.10 3.02
CA SER A 144 -7.83 -11.67 4.33
C SER A 144 -8.44 -10.80 5.41
N GLU A 145 -8.75 -11.41 6.55
CA GLU A 145 -9.23 -10.71 7.73
C GLU A 145 -8.22 -10.84 8.86
N THR A 146 -8.09 -9.80 9.65
CA THR A 146 -7.27 -9.76 10.86
C THR A 146 -7.92 -8.86 11.91
N VAL A 147 -7.43 -8.95 13.15
CA VAL A 147 -7.77 -7.98 14.20
C VAL A 147 -6.48 -7.29 14.60
N ARG A 148 -6.43 -5.97 14.45
CA ARG A 148 -5.28 -5.17 14.83
C ARG A 148 -5.72 -4.05 15.78
N ASN A 149 -5.09 -3.98 16.95
CA ASN A 149 -5.43 -3.03 18.01
C ASN A 149 -6.94 -3.04 18.37
N GLY A 150 -7.56 -4.23 18.41
CA GLY A 150 -8.99 -4.39 18.68
C GLY A 150 -9.93 -4.03 17.52
N VAL A 151 -9.41 -3.56 16.41
CA VAL A 151 -10.20 -3.25 15.20
C VAL A 151 -10.11 -4.42 14.23
N ARG A 152 -11.27 -4.90 13.78
CA ARG A 152 -11.35 -5.89 12.71
C ARG A 152 -11.00 -5.22 11.38
N GLN A 153 -10.05 -5.80 10.65
CA GLN A 153 -9.56 -5.28 9.38
C GLN A 153 -9.74 -6.31 8.28
N ALA A 154 -10.03 -5.83 7.06
CA ALA A 154 -9.95 -6.61 5.84
C ALA A 154 -8.83 -6.02 4.97
N ILE A 155 -7.97 -6.88 4.43
CA ILE A 155 -6.94 -6.53 3.47
C ILE A 155 -7.37 -7.15 2.14
N LEU A 156 -7.65 -6.30 1.16
CA LEU A 156 -7.98 -6.70 -0.20
C LEU A 156 -6.76 -6.52 -1.09
N VAL A 157 -6.37 -7.57 -1.77
CA VAL A 157 -5.17 -7.58 -2.62
C VAL A 157 -5.56 -7.97 -4.04
N ALA A 158 -4.99 -7.28 -5.03
CA ALA A 158 -4.99 -7.71 -6.42
C ALA A 158 -3.55 -7.88 -6.91
N GLU A 159 -3.19 -9.11 -7.20
CA GLU A 159 -1.96 -9.44 -7.92
C GLU A 159 -2.24 -9.37 -9.42
N VAL A 160 -1.52 -8.52 -10.11
CA VAL A 160 -1.70 -8.30 -11.55
C VAL A 160 -0.40 -8.48 -12.30
N LYS A 161 -0.49 -9.04 -13.50
CA LYS A 161 0.65 -9.14 -14.42
C LYS A 161 0.35 -8.31 -15.67
N ASN A 162 1.08 -7.22 -15.83
CA ASN A 162 0.93 -6.32 -16.96
C ASN A 162 2.29 -5.77 -17.38
N LYS A 163 2.78 -6.20 -18.53
CA LYS A 163 4.10 -5.80 -19.06
C LYS A 163 4.19 -4.30 -19.35
N ARG A 164 3.07 -3.68 -19.75
CA ARG A 164 3.01 -2.23 -20.07
C ARG A 164 3.09 -1.37 -18.81
N CYS A 165 2.74 -1.93 -17.65
CA CYS A 165 2.68 -1.23 -16.37
C CYS A 165 3.83 -1.63 -15.42
N GLY A 166 4.97 -2.08 -15.95
CA GLY A 166 6.14 -2.43 -15.12
C GLY A 166 6.19 -3.90 -14.67
N GLY A 167 5.41 -4.80 -15.31
CA GLY A 167 5.49 -6.24 -15.04
C GLY A 167 4.47 -6.73 -14.01
N ALA A 168 4.92 -7.30 -12.88
CA ALA A 168 4.06 -7.72 -11.79
C ALA A 168 3.80 -6.55 -10.82
N ASN A 169 2.54 -6.32 -10.51
CA ASN A 169 2.12 -5.26 -9.60
C ASN A 169 1.22 -5.85 -8.51
N LEU A 170 1.35 -5.30 -7.32
CA LEU A 170 0.46 -5.55 -6.20
C LEU A 170 -0.35 -4.28 -5.92
N VAL A 171 -1.66 -4.43 -5.84
CA VAL A 171 -2.58 -3.36 -5.44
C VAL A 171 -3.25 -3.83 -4.18
N ASP A 172 -3.11 -3.09 -3.10
CA ASP A 172 -3.67 -3.44 -1.80
C ASP A 172 -4.50 -2.30 -1.21
N PHE A 173 -5.58 -2.69 -0.55
CA PHE A 173 -6.48 -1.78 0.14
C PHE A 173 -6.79 -2.34 1.52
N ILE A 174 -6.73 -1.49 2.53
CA ILE A 174 -7.02 -1.88 3.91
C ILE A 174 -8.33 -1.23 4.34
N PHE A 175 -9.22 -2.04 4.89
CA PHE A 175 -10.50 -1.61 5.43
C PHE A 175 -10.58 -1.88 6.92
N ASN A 176 -11.19 -0.97 7.66
CA ASN A 176 -11.58 -1.16 9.05
C ASN A 176 -13.09 -1.41 9.13
N TYR A 177 -13.49 -2.34 10.03
CA TYR A 177 -14.90 -2.56 10.32
C TYR A 177 -15.33 -1.63 11.44
N VAL A 178 -16.13 -0.62 11.10
CA VAL A 178 -16.55 0.44 12.03
C VAL A 178 -18.08 0.57 11.98
N GLN A 179 -18.74 0.50 13.15
CA GLN A 179 -20.18 0.68 13.28
C GLN A 179 -21.02 -0.20 12.33
N GLY A 180 -20.59 -1.45 12.12
CA GLY A 180 -21.32 -2.38 11.27
C GLY A 180 -20.99 -2.32 9.77
N GLU A 181 -20.08 -1.44 9.35
CA GLU A 181 -19.72 -1.22 7.95
C GLU A 181 -18.20 -1.29 7.72
N TRP A 182 -17.82 -1.69 6.53
CA TRP A 182 -16.44 -1.62 6.06
C TRP A 182 -16.12 -0.20 5.57
N LYS A 183 -15.14 0.45 6.18
CA LYS A 183 -14.63 1.76 5.78
C LYS A 183 -13.18 1.63 5.30
N LEU A 184 -12.86 2.27 4.18
CA LEU A 184 -11.52 2.27 3.60
C LEU A 184 -10.56 3.05 4.51
N PHE A 185 -9.54 2.37 5.01
CA PHE A 185 -8.51 2.96 5.88
C PHE A 185 -7.29 3.41 5.08
N SER A 186 -6.84 2.58 4.11
CA SER A 186 -5.66 2.88 3.30
C SER A 186 -5.83 2.44 1.86
N ALA A 187 -5.33 3.27 0.94
CA ALA A 187 -5.18 3.01 -0.49
C ALA A 187 -3.71 3.14 -0.91
N PRO A 188 -3.28 2.49 -2.03
CA PRO A 188 -1.90 2.48 -2.51
C PRO A 188 -1.36 3.85 -2.91
#